data_1694b1efab7ff007b94dccf10e4df34b
#
_entry.id   1694b1efab7ff007b94dccf10e4df34b
#
_cell.length_a   1.000
_cell.length_b   1.000
_cell.length_c   1.000
_cell.angle_alpha   90.00
_cell.angle_beta   90.00
_cell.angle_gamma   90.00
#
_symmetry.space_group_name_H-M   'P 1'
#
loop_
_entity.id
_entity.type
_entity.pdbx_description
1 polymer ?
#
loop_
_entity_poly.entity_id
_entity_poly.type
_entity_poly.pdbx_seq_one_letter_code
_entity_poly.pdbx_strand_id
1 'polypeptide(L)'
;MKPLIIFLALLLVFTAGFTYMGDMAIYRFASLDMKAAAEECAIEAAMALDEEAFGEGRTVFDRGAAAEAADAVLRDFAKRQRSINIQSYGYAVLGNDDSGQWVVYSAGFPAGEARDAAAGASPCESSVKAVFYARTEDFFVLPFLEVTELCRAGSYAYENIIPK
;
A
#
# COMPACT_ATOMS: atom_id res chain seq x y z
N MET A 1 -32.11 -41.25 -11.76
CA MET A 1 -30.68 -40.85 -11.67
C MET A 1 -30.37 -39.50 -12.33
N LYS A 2 -30.89 -39.18 -13.53
CA LYS A 2 -30.63 -37.87 -14.19
C LYS A 2 -30.94 -36.61 -13.35
N PRO A 3 -32.10 -36.51 -12.63
CA PRO A 3 -32.38 -35.30 -11.84
C PRO A 3 -31.44 -35.09 -10.67
N LEU A 4 -30.93 -36.15 -10.06
CA LEU A 4 -29.97 -36.07 -8.96
C LEU A 4 -28.62 -35.52 -9.44
N ILE A 5 -28.14 -35.94 -10.63
CA ILE A 5 -26.90 -35.48 -11.21
C ILE A 5 -26.98 -33.97 -11.53
N ILE A 6 -28.12 -33.54 -12.09
CA ILE A 6 -28.38 -32.14 -12.40
C ILE A 6 -28.40 -31.29 -11.11
N PHE A 7 -29.08 -31.78 -10.07
CA PHE A 7 -29.12 -31.11 -8.77
C PHE A 7 -27.72 -30.98 -8.18
N LEU A 8 -26.89 -32.06 -8.20
CA LEU A 8 -25.53 -32.06 -7.69
C LEU A 8 -24.63 -31.10 -8.47
N ALA A 9 -24.77 -31.06 -9.80
CA ALA A 9 -24.03 -30.10 -10.64
C ALA A 9 -24.38 -28.64 -10.31
N LEU A 10 -25.66 -28.34 -10.15
CA LEU A 10 -26.12 -27.00 -9.77
C LEU A 10 -25.61 -26.61 -8.38
N LEU A 11 -25.62 -27.54 -7.43
CA LEU A 11 -25.09 -27.31 -6.09
C LEU A 11 -23.59 -26.95 -6.13
N LEU A 12 -22.79 -27.68 -6.93
CA LEU A 12 -21.37 -27.43 -7.10
C LEU A 12 -21.13 -26.04 -7.73
N VAL A 13 -21.85 -25.68 -8.75
CA VAL A 13 -21.74 -24.35 -9.38
C VAL A 13 -22.13 -23.24 -8.40
N PHE A 14 -23.18 -23.45 -7.62
CA PHE A 14 -23.62 -22.47 -6.62
C PHE A 14 -22.57 -22.29 -5.51
N THR A 15 -22.05 -23.39 -4.96
CA THR A 15 -21.01 -23.32 -3.91
C THR A 15 -19.72 -22.68 -4.42
N ALA A 16 -19.28 -23.02 -5.63
CA ALA A 16 -18.11 -22.39 -6.25
C ALA A 16 -18.31 -20.87 -6.47
N GLY A 17 -19.50 -20.48 -6.94
CA GLY A 17 -19.84 -19.06 -7.12
C GLY A 17 -19.86 -18.29 -5.80
N PHE A 18 -20.40 -18.90 -4.73
CA PHE A 18 -20.44 -18.29 -3.40
C PHE A 18 -19.04 -18.14 -2.81
N THR A 19 -18.20 -19.16 -2.93
CA THR A 19 -16.80 -19.10 -2.48
C THR A 19 -16.04 -18.02 -3.26
N TYR A 20 -16.20 -17.93 -4.58
CA TYR A 20 -15.59 -16.88 -5.38
C TYR A 20 -15.98 -15.47 -4.93
N MET A 21 -17.25 -15.24 -4.62
CA MET A 21 -17.71 -13.95 -4.10
C MET A 21 -17.07 -13.62 -2.75
N GLY A 22 -16.93 -14.62 -1.87
CA GLY A 22 -16.25 -14.48 -0.59
C GLY A 22 -14.77 -14.09 -0.75
N ASP A 23 -14.05 -14.80 -1.60
CA ASP A 23 -12.65 -14.54 -1.91
C ASP A 23 -12.45 -13.13 -2.49
N MET A 24 -13.32 -12.72 -3.43
CA MET A 24 -13.28 -11.36 -3.99
C MET A 24 -13.59 -10.27 -2.97
N ALA A 25 -14.48 -10.54 -2.02
CA ALA A 25 -14.76 -9.58 -0.94
C ALA A 25 -13.54 -9.41 -0.04
N ILE A 26 -12.91 -10.50 0.38
CA ILE A 26 -11.68 -10.47 1.19
C ILE A 26 -10.57 -9.69 0.48
N TYR A 27 -10.35 -9.96 -0.82
CA TYR A 27 -9.38 -9.23 -1.63
C TYR A 27 -9.65 -7.72 -1.67
N ARG A 28 -10.90 -7.33 -1.88
CA ARG A 28 -11.29 -5.92 -1.93
C ARG A 28 -11.05 -5.22 -0.59
N PHE A 29 -11.44 -5.84 0.52
CA PHE A 29 -11.21 -5.28 1.84
C PHE A 29 -9.72 -5.13 2.14
N ALA A 30 -8.92 -6.17 1.91
CA ALA A 30 -7.48 -6.11 2.09
C ALA A 30 -6.82 -5.01 1.24
N SER A 31 -7.25 -4.90 -0.01
CA SER A 31 -6.76 -3.88 -0.93
C SER A 31 -7.11 -2.45 -0.50
N LEU A 32 -8.32 -2.24 0.04
CA LEU A 32 -8.76 -0.94 0.56
C LEU A 32 -8.04 -0.58 1.85
N ASP A 33 -7.89 -1.53 2.77
CA ASP A 33 -7.17 -1.32 4.02
C ASP A 33 -5.69 -0.97 3.77
N MET A 34 -5.07 -1.68 2.81
CA MET A 34 -3.68 -1.41 2.43
C MET A 34 -3.54 -0.04 1.76
N LYS A 35 -4.51 0.35 0.93
CA LYS A 35 -4.53 1.69 0.34
C LYS A 35 -4.68 2.77 1.40
N ALA A 36 -5.59 2.60 2.36
CA ALA A 36 -5.78 3.52 3.47
C ALA A 36 -4.49 3.66 4.31
N ALA A 37 -3.81 2.54 4.61
CA ALA A 37 -2.53 2.57 5.30
C ALA A 37 -1.43 3.28 4.50
N ALA A 38 -1.38 3.13 3.17
CA ALA A 38 -0.44 3.85 2.33
C ALA A 38 -0.73 5.37 2.28
N GLU A 39 -2.00 5.76 2.28
CA GLU A 39 -2.41 7.18 2.38
C GLU A 39 -2.07 7.76 3.76
N GLU A 40 -2.35 7.04 4.84
CA GLU A 40 -1.97 7.41 6.21
C GLU A 40 -0.45 7.59 6.33
N CYS A 41 0.32 6.65 5.78
CA CYS A 41 1.79 6.74 5.74
C CYS A 41 2.27 7.97 4.96
N ALA A 42 1.67 8.29 3.82
CA ALA A 42 2.03 9.46 3.04
C ALA A 42 1.73 10.77 3.78
N ILE A 43 0.63 10.83 4.54
CA ILE A 43 0.28 11.98 5.38
C ILE A 43 1.28 12.14 6.53
N GLU A 44 1.54 11.08 7.28
CA GLU A 44 2.47 11.10 8.42
C GLU A 44 3.90 11.45 7.96
N ALA A 45 4.34 10.88 6.84
CA ALA A 45 5.64 11.21 6.25
C ALA A 45 5.71 12.66 5.75
N ALA A 46 4.59 13.21 5.26
CA ALA A 46 4.50 14.60 4.83
C ALA A 46 4.47 15.58 6.03
N MET A 47 4.05 15.14 7.21
CA MET A 47 4.14 15.95 8.44
C MET A 47 5.58 16.07 8.96
N ALA A 48 6.48 15.20 8.51
CA ALA A 48 7.90 15.23 8.86
C ALA A 48 8.65 16.30 8.03
N LEU A 49 8.26 17.56 8.21
CA LEU A 49 8.90 18.71 7.58
C LEU A 49 10.14 19.12 8.37
N ASP A 50 11.16 19.57 7.64
CA ASP A 50 12.28 20.29 8.22
C ASP A 50 11.80 21.69 8.65
N GLU A 51 11.80 21.93 9.99
CA GLU A 51 11.29 23.16 10.58
C GLU A 51 12.09 24.39 10.14
N GLU A 52 13.41 24.25 9.96
CA GLU A 52 14.31 25.33 9.56
C GLU A 52 14.05 25.72 8.10
N ALA A 53 13.98 24.73 7.21
CA ALA A 53 13.66 24.95 5.81
C ALA A 53 12.25 25.52 5.62
N PHE A 54 11.29 25.04 6.40
CA PHE A 54 9.92 25.54 6.36
C PHE A 54 9.83 26.99 6.81
N GLY A 55 10.59 27.40 7.82
CA GLY A 55 10.73 28.80 8.27
C GLY A 55 11.30 29.72 7.17
N GLU A 56 12.06 29.20 6.23
CA GLU A 56 12.59 29.90 5.05
C GLU A 56 11.66 29.88 3.83
N GLY A 57 10.48 29.27 3.96
CA GLY A 57 9.49 29.12 2.88
C GLY A 57 9.79 27.97 1.90
N ARG A 58 10.67 27.02 2.27
CA ARG A 58 10.98 25.83 1.49
C ARG A 58 10.29 24.61 2.08
N THR A 59 9.67 23.79 1.26
CA THR A 59 9.03 22.55 1.69
C THR A 59 10.02 21.39 1.52
N VAL A 60 10.74 21.07 2.57
CA VAL A 60 11.73 20.00 2.62
C VAL A 60 11.26 18.96 3.64
N PHE A 61 11.30 17.67 3.29
CA PHE A 61 10.89 16.59 4.16
C PHE A 61 12.09 15.90 4.80
N ASP A 62 12.04 15.73 6.13
CA ASP A 62 13.05 14.95 6.84
C ASP A 62 12.93 13.47 6.50
N ARG A 63 13.94 12.96 5.81
CA ARG A 63 14.02 11.56 5.38
C ARG A 63 14.01 10.57 6.55
N GLY A 64 14.65 10.92 7.68
CA GLY A 64 14.72 10.06 8.84
C GLY A 64 13.36 9.93 9.53
N ALA A 65 12.75 11.07 9.82
CA ALA A 65 11.43 11.13 10.43
C ALA A 65 10.33 10.51 9.53
N ALA A 66 10.41 10.70 8.22
CA ALA A 66 9.49 10.05 7.26
C ALA A 66 9.61 8.52 7.27
N ALA A 67 10.84 7.99 7.41
CA ALA A 67 11.06 6.55 7.52
C ALA A 67 10.52 5.98 8.84
N GLU A 68 10.69 6.67 9.96
CA GLU A 68 10.16 6.27 11.26
C GLU A 68 8.62 6.27 11.27
N ALA A 69 8.00 7.29 10.68
CA ALA A 69 6.56 7.38 10.50
C ALA A 69 6.03 6.21 9.66
N ALA A 70 6.68 5.91 8.53
CA ALA A 70 6.33 4.77 7.68
C ALA A 70 6.42 3.44 8.42
N ASP A 71 7.47 3.23 9.21
CA ASP A 71 7.66 2.04 10.03
C ASP A 71 6.56 1.89 11.10
N ALA A 72 6.13 3.00 11.70
CA ALA A 72 5.08 3.00 12.70
C ALA A 72 3.72 2.60 12.09
N VAL A 73 3.34 3.22 10.98
CA VAL A 73 2.09 2.93 10.25
C VAL A 73 2.08 1.48 9.76
N LEU A 74 3.20 0.99 9.20
CA LEU A 74 3.29 -0.38 8.71
C LEU A 74 3.16 -1.41 9.84
N ARG A 75 3.78 -1.17 10.99
CA ARG A 75 3.64 -2.03 12.18
C ARG A 75 2.22 -2.08 12.69
N ASP A 76 1.52 -0.95 12.66
CA ASP A 76 0.13 -0.90 13.10
C ASP A 76 -0.81 -1.59 12.09
N PHE A 77 -0.59 -1.38 10.80
CA PHE A 77 -1.27 -2.11 9.74
C PHE A 77 -1.11 -3.63 9.90
N ALA A 78 0.12 -4.11 10.11
CA ALA A 78 0.39 -5.55 10.30
C ALA A 78 -0.31 -6.13 11.53
N LYS A 79 -0.48 -5.37 12.62
CA LYS A 79 -1.23 -5.79 13.81
C LYS A 79 -2.74 -5.87 13.55
N ARG A 80 -3.27 -4.97 12.74
CA ARG A 80 -4.71 -4.92 12.40
C ARG A 80 -5.11 -6.05 11.44
N GLN A 81 -4.21 -6.44 10.54
CA GLN A 81 -4.46 -7.47 9.52
C GLN A 81 -4.33 -8.89 10.10
N ARG A 82 -5.42 -9.40 10.68
CA ARG A 82 -5.50 -10.78 11.20
C ARG A 82 -6.14 -11.78 10.24
N SER A 83 -6.81 -11.30 9.21
CA SER A 83 -7.60 -12.11 8.28
C SER A 83 -6.80 -12.64 7.08
N ILE A 84 -5.56 -12.17 6.91
CA ILE A 84 -4.71 -12.51 5.77
C ILE A 84 -3.38 -13.02 6.31
N ASN A 85 -2.92 -14.15 5.77
CA ASN A 85 -1.59 -14.68 6.08
C ASN A 85 -0.52 -13.90 5.29
N ILE A 86 -0.02 -12.82 5.89
CA ILE A 86 1.04 -11.99 5.28
C ILE A 86 2.39 -12.60 5.64
N GLN A 87 3.12 -13.10 4.64
CA GLN A 87 4.47 -13.65 4.80
C GLN A 87 5.53 -12.56 4.95
N SER A 88 5.45 -11.55 4.11
CA SER A 88 6.35 -10.41 4.14
C SER A 88 5.61 -9.15 3.74
N TYR A 89 6.02 -8.05 4.32
CA TYR A 89 5.50 -6.74 3.99
C TYR A 89 6.63 -5.72 4.00
N GLY A 90 6.46 -4.67 3.23
CA GLY A 90 7.42 -3.60 3.14
C GLY A 90 6.79 -2.31 2.64
N TYR A 91 7.55 -1.24 2.75
CA TYR A 91 7.17 0.06 2.22
C TYR A 91 8.30 0.70 1.43
N ALA A 92 7.93 1.61 0.55
CA ALA A 92 8.82 2.61 -0.02
C ALA A 92 8.17 3.99 0.17
N VAL A 93 8.93 4.95 0.68
CA VAL A 93 8.51 6.36 0.78
C VAL A 93 9.42 7.18 -0.12
N LEU A 94 8.80 8.02 -0.91
CA LEU A 94 9.45 8.92 -1.85
C LEU A 94 9.13 10.35 -1.44
N GLY A 95 10.15 11.20 -1.37
CA GLY A 95 10.01 12.61 -1.07
C GLY A 95 11.13 13.42 -1.70
N ASN A 96 11.18 14.71 -1.36
CA ASN A 96 12.21 15.63 -1.81
C ASN A 96 12.95 16.24 -0.63
N ASP A 97 14.25 16.48 -0.82
CA ASP A 97 15.08 17.31 0.03
C ASP A 97 15.86 18.32 -0.84
N ASP A 98 16.74 19.09 -0.21
CA ASP A 98 17.61 20.07 -0.91
C ASP A 98 18.57 19.44 -1.92
N SER A 99 18.84 18.13 -1.81
CA SER A 99 19.67 17.37 -2.73
C SER A 99 18.90 16.74 -3.90
N GLY A 100 17.59 16.80 -3.88
CA GLY A 100 16.69 16.27 -4.89
C GLY A 100 15.73 15.20 -4.36
N GLN A 101 15.29 14.32 -5.24
CA GLN A 101 14.40 13.20 -4.87
C GLN A 101 15.14 12.14 -4.07
N TRP A 102 14.52 11.69 -3.00
CA TRP A 102 14.99 10.55 -2.22
C TRP A 102 13.94 9.44 -2.14
N VAL A 103 14.41 8.23 -1.96
CA VAL A 103 13.59 7.04 -1.71
C VAL A 103 14.12 6.34 -0.48
N VAL A 104 13.22 6.02 0.45
CA VAL A 104 13.50 5.12 1.59
C VAL A 104 12.62 3.90 1.45
N TYR A 105 13.20 2.72 1.64
CA TYR A 105 12.46 1.47 1.58
C TYR A 105 12.88 0.53 2.70
N SER A 106 11.92 -0.24 3.20
CA SER A 106 12.19 -1.29 4.20
C SER A 106 12.77 -2.54 3.54
N ALA A 107 13.43 -3.37 4.34
CA ALA A 107 14.06 -4.62 3.88
C ALA A 107 13.07 -5.62 3.23
N GLY A 108 11.77 -5.51 3.53
CA GLY A 108 10.72 -6.37 2.93
C GLY A 108 10.18 -5.85 1.59
N PHE A 109 10.62 -4.70 1.12
CA PHE A 109 10.18 -4.13 -0.14
C PHE A 109 11.08 -4.59 -1.31
N PRO A 110 10.52 -5.11 -2.42
CA PRO A 110 11.33 -5.54 -3.57
C PRO A 110 11.97 -4.33 -4.26
N ALA A 111 13.30 -4.28 -4.27
CA ALA A 111 14.07 -3.15 -4.78
C ALA A 111 13.81 -2.79 -6.25
N GLY A 112 13.37 -3.75 -7.07
CA GLY A 112 12.98 -3.53 -8.47
C GLY A 112 11.73 -2.66 -8.58
N GLU A 113 10.68 -2.99 -7.81
CA GLU A 113 9.41 -2.27 -7.82
C GLU A 113 9.50 -0.88 -7.19
N ALA A 114 10.40 -0.68 -6.20
CA ALA A 114 10.68 0.63 -5.64
C ALA A 114 11.18 1.61 -6.71
N ARG A 115 12.00 1.11 -7.63
CA ARG A 115 12.56 1.88 -8.74
C ARG A 115 11.50 2.25 -9.78
N ASP A 116 10.61 1.31 -10.09
CA ASP A 116 9.50 1.53 -11.04
C ASP A 116 8.42 2.45 -10.44
N ALA A 117 8.13 2.30 -9.16
CA ALA A 117 7.23 3.21 -8.43
C ALA A 117 7.80 4.64 -8.35
N ALA A 118 9.13 4.78 -8.23
CA ALA A 118 9.82 6.07 -8.27
C ALA A 118 9.83 6.66 -9.69
N ALA A 119 10.06 5.86 -10.72
CA ALA A 119 10.11 6.32 -12.12
C ALA A 119 8.74 6.77 -12.65
N GLY A 120 7.65 6.18 -12.14
CA GLY A 120 6.27 6.58 -12.48
C GLY A 120 5.73 7.79 -11.70
N ALA A 121 6.46 8.25 -10.71
CA ALA A 121 6.12 9.43 -9.92
C ALA A 121 7.07 10.56 -10.31
N SER A 122 6.56 11.52 -11.13
CA SER A 122 7.10 12.86 -11.09
C SER A 122 6.48 13.53 -9.87
N PRO A 123 7.09 13.54 -8.68
CA PRO A 123 6.52 14.27 -7.57
C PRO A 123 6.58 15.75 -7.92
N CYS A 124 5.45 16.44 -7.83
CA CYS A 124 5.50 17.89 -7.64
C CYS A 124 6.47 18.17 -6.49
N GLU A 125 7.20 19.27 -6.55
CA GLU A 125 8.25 19.64 -5.58
C GLU A 125 7.82 19.60 -4.10
N SER A 126 6.54 19.46 -3.81
CA SER A 126 5.93 19.46 -2.47
C SER A 126 5.05 18.24 -2.20
N SER A 127 5.39 17.07 -2.71
CA SER A 127 4.58 15.85 -2.48
C SER A 127 5.40 14.71 -1.89
N VAL A 128 4.74 13.93 -1.03
CA VAL A 128 5.25 12.65 -0.52
C VAL A 128 4.37 11.53 -1.06
N LYS A 129 4.99 10.46 -1.50
CA LYS A 129 4.32 9.25 -1.95
C LYS A 129 4.79 8.07 -1.13
N ALA A 130 3.85 7.30 -0.60
CA ALA A 130 4.11 6.04 0.07
C ALA A 130 3.57 4.89 -0.76
N VAL A 131 4.34 3.81 -0.86
CA VAL A 131 3.94 2.58 -1.53
C VAL A 131 4.09 1.44 -0.54
N PHE A 132 3.00 0.72 -0.31
CA PHE A 132 3.01 -0.48 0.52
C PHE A 132 2.97 -1.73 -0.35
N TYR A 133 3.76 -2.71 0.06
CA TYR A 133 3.85 -4.02 -0.55
C TYR A 133 3.62 -5.11 0.50
N ALA A 134 2.81 -6.10 0.15
CA ALA A 134 2.62 -7.28 0.97
C ALA A 134 2.61 -8.53 0.08
N ARG A 135 3.34 -9.55 0.52
CA ARG A 135 3.31 -10.89 -0.07
C ARG A 135 2.47 -11.78 0.82
N THR A 136 1.49 -12.44 0.22
CA THR A 136 0.55 -13.31 0.93
C THR A 136 0.67 -14.75 0.45
N GLU A 137 0.44 -15.70 1.34
CA GLU A 137 0.20 -17.10 1.00
C GLU A 137 -1.25 -17.44 1.26
N ASP A 138 -1.79 -18.35 0.44
CA ASP A 138 -3.13 -18.91 0.62
C ASP A 138 -4.22 -17.84 0.80
N PHE A 139 -4.15 -16.80 -0.05
CA PHE A 139 -5.09 -15.68 0.02
C PHE A 139 -6.52 -16.10 -0.35
N PHE A 140 -6.64 -17.03 -1.29
CA PHE A 140 -7.92 -17.52 -1.78
C PHE A 140 -8.19 -18.97 -1.40
N VAL A 141 -9.44 -19.27 -1.10
CA VAL A 141 -9.92 -20.64 -0.90
C VAL A 141 -9.96 -21.41 -2.23
N LEU A 142 -10.22 -20.70 -3.35
CA LEU A 142 -10.23 -21.31 -4.66
C LEU A 142 -8.80 -21.46 -5.22
N PRO A 143 -8.33 -22.69 -5.51
CA PRO A 143 -6.94 -22.97 -5.84
C PRO A 143 -6.47 -22.44 -7.20
N PHE A 144 -7.37 -21.89 -8.01
CA PHE A 144 -7.05 -21.28 -9.32
C PHE A 144 -6.99 -19.75 -9.28
N LEU A 145 -7.21 -19.16 -8.08
CA LEU A 145 -7.04 -17.73 -7.86
C LEU A 145 -5.78 -17.54 -7.01
N GLU A 146 -4.68 -17.24 -7.64
CA GLU A 146 -3.43 -16.92 -6.95
C GLU A 146 -3.20 -15.41 -7.00
N VAL A 147 -3.32 -14.73 -5.86
CA VAL A 147 -2.73 -13.41 -5.66
C VAL A 147 -1.67 -13.56 -4.59
N THR A 148 -0.43 -13.53 -5.02
CA THR A 148 0.72 -13.64 -4.13
C THR A 148 1.24 -12.29 -3.67
N GLU A 149 0.91 -11.23 -4.39
CA GLU A 149 1.47 -9.90 -4.16
C GLU A 149 0.39 -8.82 -4.23
N LEU A 150 0.38 -7.96 -3.23
CA LEU A 150 -0.47 -6.78 -3.15
C LEU A 150 0.43 -5.54 -3.07
N CYS A 151 0.22 -4.59 -3.97
CA CYS A 151 0.91 -3.30 -3.95
C CYS A 151 -0.11 -2.17 -4.02
N ARG A 152 -0.01 -1.20 -3.11
CA ARG A 152 -0.87 -0.01 -3.08
C ARG A 152 -0.07 1.22 -2.75
N ALA A 153 -0.41 2.33 -3.41
CA ALA A 153 0.23 3.61 -3.21
C ALA A 153 -0.75 4.64 -2.66
N GLY A 154 -0.25 5.47 -1.75
CA GLY A 154 -0.86 6.69 -1.29
C GLY A 154 0.03 7.88 -1.63
N SER A 155 -0.53 9.07 -1.76
CA SER A 155 0.22 10.29 -2.00
C SER A 155 -0.42 11.47 -1.27
N TYR A 156 0.42 12.35 -0.76
CA TYR A 156 0.01 13.61 -0.16
C TYR A 156 0.81 14.75 -0.81
N ALA A 157 0.12 15.82 -1.20
CA ALA A 157 0.74 17.00 -1.77
C ALA A 157 0.36 18.24 -0.96
N TYR A 158 1.35 19.07 -0.63
CA TYR A 158 1.08 20.40 -0.11
C TYR A 158 0.68 21.32 -1.27
N GLU A 159 -0.51 21.88 -1.22
CA GLU A 159 -0.85 23.00 -2.09
C GLU A 159 -0.08 24.23 -1.59
N ASN A 160 0.91 24.69 -2.37
CA ASN A 160 1.53 25.98 -2.13
C ASN A 160 0.48 27.07 -2.31
N ILE A 161 -0.15 27.47 -1.21
CA ILE A 161 -0.93 28.71 -1.15
C ILE A 161 0.10 29.85 -1.17
N ILE A 162 0.58 30.20 -2.36
CA ILE A 162 1.32 31.45 -2.54
C ILE A 162 0.25 32.56 -2.50
N PRO A 163 0.17 33.38 -1.45
CA PRO A 163 -0.69 34.53 -1.48
C PRO A 163 -0.17 35.46 -2.59
N LYS A 164 -1.02 35.71 -3.57
CA LYS A 164 -0.77 36.71 -4.61
C LYS A 164 -0.76 38.12 -4.05
#